data_d5ed74275d844be629cecb623050fa97
#
_entry.id   d5ed74275d844be629cecb623050fa97
#
_cell.length_a   1.000
_cell.length_b   1.000
_cell.length_c   1.000
_cell.angle_alpha   90.00
_cell.angle_beta   90.00
_cell.angle_gamma   90.00
#
_symmetry.space_group_name_H-M   'P 1'
#
loop_
_entity.id
_entity.type
_entity.pdbx_description
1 polymer ?
#
loop_
_entity_poly.entity_id
_entity_poly.type
_entity_poly.pdbx_seq_one_letter_code
_entity_poly.pdbx_strand_id
1 'polypeptide(L)'
;MLFRVSLLELSLTEWFRLLMKRKTIYILLIVACLLISLQSICQITNTSIKGFIDVRSMYDNNKVSFGLGEQDLFITSELNDRFSFLGETVFKFDSSSFTDFSVSIERIVIKYNIQGNHNLIIGKIHTPLNYWNDTYHHGRVFFPTIDRPLLFQAEIIPLHTIGAGLQGHDFGKLRFGYDFFVGNGIGAGPVSDNDKYKSVTAAVHIKPVDNMRIGLSYYNDVISKGADVEGKIINWKVNQQLTSGSFAYFGKKVELLAESTFGINRTDTTGTKHTLASYVYGGYKIKDKFIPYFRVDNLAYQNGEIYFTKNNTTAIVVGMRYEINFLAVVKLEYQYTHSELNGINNKVTAQFAIGF
;
A
#
# COMPACT_ATOMS: atom_id res chain seq x y z
N MET A 1 -53.23 -32.91 55.69
CA MET A 1 -52.50 -34.10 55.31
C MET A 1 -51.07 -33.66 54.91
N LEU A 2 -50.15 -33.83 55.91
CA LEU A 2 -48.77 -33.31 55.84
C LEU A 2 -47.88 -34.33 55.13
N PHE A 3 -47.32 -33.98 54.02
CA PHE A 3 -46.19 -34.72 53.43
C PHE A 3 -44.90 -34.21 54.02
N ARG A 4 -44.33 -34.97 54.98
CA ARG A 4 -42.93 -34.85 55.39
C ARG A 4 -42.06 -35.43 54.31
N VAL A 5 -41.24 -34.59 53.69
CA VAL A 5 -40.09 -35.06 52.88
C VAL A 5 -38.94 -35.35 53.86
N SER A 6 -38.61 -36.62 53.99
CA SER A 6 -37.45 -37.06 54.77
C SER A 6 -36.17 -36.68 54.02
N LEU A 7 -35.39 -35.77 54.57
CA LEU A 7 -33.99 -35.59 54.21
C LEU A 7 -33.21 -36.85 54.55
N LEU A 8 -32.84 -37.61 53.57
CA LEU A 8 -31.88 -38.72 53.68
C LEU A 8 -30.56 -38.17 54.25
N GLU A 9 -30.22 -38.59 55.47
CA GLU A 9 -28.89 -38.44 56.06
C GLU A 9 -27.90 -39.31 55.27
N LEU A 10 -27.27 -38.74 54.25
CA LEU A 10 -26.12 -39.34 53.61
C LEU A 10 -24.96 -39.35 54.62
N SER A 11 -24.36 -40.53 54.83
CA SER A 11 -23.21 -40.69 55.71
C SER A 11 -22.03 -39.80 55.24
N LEU A 12 -21.24 -39.30 56.16
CA LEU A 12 -20.05 -38.46 55.85
C LEU A 12 -19.17 -39.08 54.78
N THR A 13 -19.09 -40.42 54.69
CA THR A 13 -18.35 -41.18 53.69
C THR A 13 -18.98 -41.07 52.26
N GLU A 14 -20.31 -41.00 52.16
CA GLU A 14 -20.99 -40.83 50.89
C GLU A 14 -20.90 -39.39 50.39
N TRP A 15 -20.95 -38.41 51.30
CA TRP A 15 -20.69 -37.00 50.98
C TRP A 15 -19.24 -36.81 50.46
N PHE A 16 -18.25 -37.42 51.13
CA PHE A 16 -16.87 -37.41 50.69
C PHE A 16 -16.67 -38.08 49.30
N ARG A 17 -17.35 -39.20 49.06
CA ARG A 17 -17.34 -39.88 47.75
C ARG A 17 -17.95 -39.03 46.62
N LEU A 18 -19.07 -38.32 46.92
CA LEU A 18 -19.70 -37.40 45.96
C LEU A 18 -18.84 -36.16 45.69
N LEU A 19 -18.18 -35.60 46.70
CA LEU A 19 -17.23 -34.49 46.55
C LEU A 19 -15.98 -34.89 45.79
N MET A 20 -15.47 -36.08 46.05
CA MET A 20 -14.31 -36.64 45.30
C MET A 20 -14.69 -36.89 43.83
N LYS A 21 -15.86 -37.46 43.55
CA LYS A 21 -16.35 -37.61 42.14
C LYS A 21 -16.52 -36.28 41.45
N ARG A 22 -17.05 -35.25 42.12
CA ARG A 22 -17.18 -33.92 41.58
C ARG A 22 -15.79 -33.30 41.26
N LYS A 23 -14.85 -33.34 42.20
CA LYS A 23 -13.48 -32.86 41.99
C LYS A 23 -12.79 -33.58 40.82
N THR A 24 -12.96 -34.89 40.72
CA THR A 24 -12.41 -35.65 39.59
C THR A 24 -13.03 -35.26 38.27
N ILE A 25 -14.34 -34.97 38.20
CA ILE A 25 -15.02 -34.49 37.01
C ILE A 25 -14.49 -33.08 36.64
N TYR A 26 -14.29 -32.20 37.58
CA TYR A 26 -13.73 -30.85 37.28
C TYR A 26 -12.29 -30.93 36.81
N ILE A 27 -11.46 -31.81 37.38
CA ILE A 27 -10.09 -32.05 36.91
C ILE A 27 -10.10 -32.61 35.49
N LEU A 28 -10.96 -33.57 35.19
CA LEU A 28 -11.12 -34.12 33.84
C LEU A 28 -11.62 -33.06 32.81
N LEU A 29 -12.53 -32.16 33.22
CA LEU A 29 -12.97 -31.09 32.38
C LEU A 29 -11.87 -30.05 32.11
N ILE A 30 -11.09 -29.69 33.14
CA ILE A 30 -9.93 -28.81 33.02
C ILE A 30 -8.87 -29.42 32.09
N VAL A 31 -8.56 -30.71 32.27
CA VAL A 31 -7.61 -31.42 31.40
C VAL A 31 -8.14 -31.53 29.97
N ALA A 32 -9.43 -31.80 29.78
CA ALA A 32 -10.06 -31.79 28.45
C ALA A 32 -10.00 -30.40 27.78
N CYS A 33 -10.29 -29.32 28.54
CA CYS A 33 -10.15 -27.96 28.04
C CYS A 33 -8.70 -27.60 27.69
N LEU A 34 -7.73 -28.03 28.51
CA LEU A 34 -6.31 -27.85 28.22
C LEU A 34 -5.86 -28.66 26.99
N LEU A 35 -6.35 -29.87 26.79
CA LEU A 35 -6.04 -30.69 25.64
C LEU A 35 -6.67 -30.12 24.35
N ILE A 36 -7.87 -29.56 24.43
CA ILE A 36 -8.53 -28.86 23.32
C ILE A 36 -7.76 -27.57 22.97
N SER A 37 -7.31 -26.81 23.98
CA SER A 37 -6.51 -25.60 23.73
C SER A 37 -5.13 -25.91 23.11
N LEU A 38 -4.52 -27.05 23.47
CA LEU A 38 -3.25 -27.49 22.84
C LEU A 38 -3.42 -27.90 21.37
N GLN A 39 -4.57 -28.42 20.99
CA GLN A 39 -4.86 -28.71 19.57
C GLN A 39 -5.08 -27.44 18.74
N SER A 40 -5.53 -26.33 19.34
CA SER A 40 -5.69 -25.04 18.66
C SER A 40 -4.36 -24.34 18.34
N ILE A 41 -3.25 -24.77 18.93
CA ILE A 41 -1.91 -24.15 18.72
C ILE A 41 -1.20 -24.74 17.49
N CYS A 42 -1.73 -25.80 16.87
CA CYS A 42 -1.06 -26.48 15.76
C CYS A 42 -1.67 -26.21 14.37
N GLN A 43 -2.28 -25.04 14.16
CA GLN A 43 -2.33 -24.49 12.81
C GLN A 43 -1.01 -23.76 12.59
N ILE A 44 -0.07 -24.43 11.92
CA ILE A 44 1.15 -23.79 11.40
C ILE A 44 0.69 -22.86 10.29
N THR A 45 0.21 -21.69 10.66
CA THR A 45 0.06 -20.58 9.70
C THR A 45 1.47 -20.10 9.40
N ASN A 46 1.86 -20.14 8.13
CA ASN A 46 3.14 -19.58 7.71
C ASN A 46 3.01 -18.04 7.77
N THR A 47 3.21 -17.50 8.98
CA THR A 47 3.10 -16.06 9.25
C THR A 47 4.48 -15.43 9.26
N SER A 48 4.67 -14.40 8.48
CA SER A 48 5.91 -13.62 8.39
C SER A 48 5.63 -12.18 8.76
N ILE A 49 6.50 -11.62 9.59
CA ILE A 49 6.52 -10.19 9.94
C ILE A 49 7.78 -9.59 9.35
N LYS A 50 7.66 -8.52 8.58
CA LYS A 50 8.74 -7.77 7.96
C LYS A 50 8.51 -6.29 8.18
N GLY A 51 9.57 -5.51 8.13
CA GLY A 51 9.44 -4.06 8.28
C GLY A 51 10.53 -3.31 7.54
N PHE A 52 10.29 -2.01 7.41
CA PHE A 52 11.23 -1.04 6.83
C PHE A 52 11.26 0.21 7.68
N ILE A 53 12.43 0.81 7.79
CA ILE A 53 12.60 2.13 8.41
C ILE A 53 13.59 2.95 7.59
N ASP A 54 13.42 4.27 7.59
CA ASP A 54 14.40 5.18 7.03
C ASP A 54 14.61 6.44 7.88
N VAL A 55 15.79 6.99 7.77
CA VAL A 55 16.16 8.29 8.33
C VAL A 55 16.76 9.15 7.23
N ARG A 56 16.58 10.47 7.35
CA ARG A 56 16.98 11.44 6.32
C ARG A 56 17.73 12.60 6.90
N SER A 57 18.62 13.15 6.10
CA SER A 57 19.18 14.48 6.29
C SER A 57 18.90 15.29 5.03
N MET A 58 18.39 16.48 5.18
CA MET A 58 17.99 17.34 4.07
C MET A 58 18.61 18.71 4.22
N TYR A 59 19.22 19.22 3.16
CA TYR A 59 19.65 20.60 3.03
C TYR A 59 18.74 21.33 2.04
N ASP A 60 18.01 22.29 2.55
CA ASP A 60 17.06 23.12 1.80
C ASP A 60 17.04 24.52 2.39
N ASN A 61 16.98 25.55 1.53
CA ASN A 61 16.91 26.96 1.93
C ASN A 61 17.94 27.35 3.03
N ASN A 62 19.20 26.97 2.87
CA ASN A 62 20.30 27.20 3.82
C ASN A 62 20.11 26.57 5.21
N LYS A 63 19.25 25.58 5.34
CA LYS A 63 19.05 24.83 6.59
C LYS A 63 19.37 23.36 6.38
N VAL A 64 20.03 22.76 7.36
CA VAL A 64 20.17 21.29 7.46
C VAL A 64 19.15 20.80 8.45
N SER A 65 18.37 19.82 8.04
CA SER A 65 17.38 19.16 8.88
C SER A 65 17.65 17.66 8.92
N PHE A 66 17.53 17.07 10.10
CA PHE A 66 17.46 15.62 10.27
C PHE A 66 16.01 15.23 10.52
N GLY A 67 15.55 14.19 9.86
CA GLY A 67 14.17 13.73 9.98
C GLY A 67 14.08 12.22 10.04
N LEU A 68 13.08 11.77 10.75
CA LEU A 68 12.62 10.40 10.66
C LEU A 68 11.83 10.24 9.36
N GLY A 69 11.99 9.10 8.70
CA GLY A 69 11.17 8.72 7.58
C GLY A 69 9.91 7.98 8.02
N GLU A 70 9.63 6.88 7.36
CA GLU A 70 8.49 6.01 7.67
C GLU A 70 8.99 4.73 8.35
N GLN A 71 8.17 4.17 9.23
CA GLN A 71 8.33 2.82 9.73
C GLN A 71 7.13 2.00 9.23
N ASP A 72 7.40 1.04 8.37
CA ASP A 72 6.39 0.15 7.80
C ASP A 72 6.46 -1.21 8.45
N LEU A 73 5.32 -1.80 8.74
CA LEU A 73 5.20 -3.13 9.29
C LEU A 73 4.25 -3.95 8.41
N PHE A 74 4.77 -5.07 7.89
CA PHE A 74 4.04 -6.03 7.06
C PHE A 74 3.81 -7.31 7.83
N ILE A 75 2.59 -7.77 7.86
CA ILE A 75 2.19 -9.07 8.38
C ILE A 75 1.58 -9.84 7.22
N THR A 76 2.21 -10.94 6.83
CA THR A 76 1.64 -11.86 5.84
C THR A 76 1.38 -13.20 6.47
N SER A 77 0.27 -13.84 6.13
CA SER A 77 -0.06 -15.17 6.63
C SER A 77 -0.71 -16.01 5.55
N GLU A 78 -0.20 -17.21 5.34
CA GLU A 78 -0.85 -18.25 4.54
C GLU A 78 -1.74 -19.07 5.48
N LEU A 79 -3.05 -18.84 5.43
CA LEU A 79 -4.01 -19.50 6.30
C LEU A 79 -4.24 -20.95 5.87
N ASN A 80 -4.20 -21.22 4.59
CA ASN A 80 -4.21 -22.53 3.96
C ASN A 80 -3.79 -22.40 2.49
N ASP A 81 -3.86 -23.48 1.71
CA ASP A 81 -3.44 -23.54 0.29
C ASP A 81 -4.16 -22.53 -0.62
N ARG A 82 -5.30 -21.99 -0.21
CA ARG A 82 -6.09 -21.05 -1.01
C ARG A 82 -6.22 -19.66 -0.42
N PHE A 83 -6.17 -19.53 0.90
CA PHE A 83 -6.36 -18.27 1.57
C PHE A 83 -5.05 -17.71 2.10
N SER A 84 -4.76 -16.47 1.75
CA SER A 84 -3.68 -15.69 2.36
C SER A 84 -4.18 -14.31 2.78
N PHE A 85 -3.47 -13.74 3.76
CA PHE A 85 -3.72 -12.42 4.32
C PHE A 85 -2.45 -11.57 4.22
N LEU A 86 -2.64 -10.27 3.99
CA LEU A 86 -1.61 -9.25 4.10
C LEU A 86 -2.18 -8.04 4.86
N GLY A 87 -1.51 -7.65 5.94
CA GLY A 87 -1.72 -6.38 6.64
C GLY A 87 -0.48 -5.52 6.53
N GLU A 88 -0.66 -4.23 6.27
CA GLU A 88 0.42 -3.24 6.21
C GLU A 88 0.03 -2.02 7.02
N THR A 89 0.88 -1.68 7.97
CA THR A 89 0.70 -0.53 8.86
C THR A 89 1.93 0.36 8.78
N VAL A 90 1.71 1.64 8.52
CA VAL A 90 2.75 2.65 8.45
C VAL A 90 2.64 3.59 9.62
N PHE A 91 3.78 3.80 10.25
CA PHE A 91 3.97 4.75 11.32
C PHE A 91 4.75 5.94 10.77
N LYS A 92 4.16 7.13 10.81
CA LYS A 92 4.77 8.36 10.32
C LYS A 92 4.93 9.35 11.45
N PHE A 93 6.03 10.09 11.42
CA PHE A 93 6.15 11.27 12.26
C PHE A 93 5.23 12.37 11.71
N ASP A 94 4.39 12.94 12.56
CA ASP A 94 3.41 13.96 12.19
C ASP A 94 3.33 15.01 13.30
N SER A 95 3.96 16.14 13.06
CA SER A 95 4.00 17.25 14.01
C SER A 95 2.65 17.93 14.26
N SER A 96 1.63 17.63 13.45
CA SER A 96 0.26 18.11 13.64
C SER A 96 -0.56 17.21 14.58
N SER A 97 -0.09 15.99 14.82
CA SER A 97 -0.72 15.05 15.75
C SER A 97 -0.38 15.40 17.19
N PHE A 98 -1.32 15.18 18.11
CA PHE A 98 -1.09 15.35 19.56
C PHE A 98 0.08 14.50 20.11
N THR A 99 0.35 13.38 19.47
CA THR A 99 1.42 12.45 19.85
C THR A 99 2.69 12.63 19.01
N ASP A 100 2.76 13.65 18.15
CA ASP A 100 3.78 13.84 17.11
C ASP A 100 3.93 12.64 16.17
N PHE A 101 2.85 11.86 16.03
CA PHE A 101 2.91 10.56 15.40
C PHE A 101 1.55 10.16 14.82
N SER A 102 1.53 9.64 13.61
CA SER A 102 0.33 9.12 12.96
C SER A 102 0.52 7.66 12.58
N VAL A 103 -0.58 6.89 12.64
CA VAL A 103 -0.64 5.48 12.22
C VAL A 103 -1.62 5.38 11.07
N SER A 104 -1.17 4.83 9.95
CA SER A 104 -2.00 4.58 8.79
C SER A 104 -2.05 3.09 8.48
N ILE A 105 -3.25 2.55 8.30
CA ILE A 105 -3.42 1.20 7.74
C ILE A 105 -3.43 1.36 6.23
N GLU A 106 -2.33 0.97 5.60
CA GLU A 106 -2.14 1.11 4.16
C GLU A 106 -2.84 0.00 3.39
N ARG A 107 -2.70 -1.25 3.82
CA ARG A 107 -3.37 -2.40 3.21
C ARG A 107 -3.95 -3.35 4.25
N ILE A 108 -5.11 -3.88 3.95
CA ILE A 108 -5.68 -5.09 4.54
C ILE A 108 -6.24 -5.89 3.38
N VAL A 109 -5.59 -6.99 3.04
CA VAL A 109 -5.88 -7.78 1.85
C VAL A 109 -6.14 -9.22 2.23
N ILE A 110 -7.30 -9.72 1.85
CA ILE A 110 -7.62 -11.15 1.84
C ILE A 110 -7.56 -11.60 0.38
N LYS A 111 -6.75 -12.62 0.13
CA LYS A 111 -6.57 -13.21 -1.19
C LYS A 111 -7.04 -14.66 -1.16
N TYR A 112 -7.91 -15.01 -2.10
CA TYR A 112 -8.39 -16.36 -2.32
C TYR A 112 -7.92 -16.86 -3.69
N ASN A 113 -7.14 -17.93 -3.71
CA ASN A 113 -6.73 -18.58 -4.95
C ASN A 113 -7.89 -19.40 -5.53
N ILE A 114 -8.42 -18.94 -6.67
CA ILE A 114 -9.54 -19.62 -7.35
C ILE A 114 -9.03 -20.89 -8.00
N GLN A 115 -8.01 -20.75 -8.88
CA GLN A 115 -7.38 -21.85 -9.60
C GLN A 115 -6.08 -21.34 -10.26
N GLY A 116 -4.99 -22.09 -10.14
CA GLY A 116 -3.70 -21.73 -10.73
C GLY A 116 -3.25 -20.34 -10.29
N ASN A 117 -3.05 -19.43 -11.23
CA ASN A 117 -2.60 -18.06 -10.96
C ASN A 117 -3.76 -17.04 -10.94
N HIS A 118 -5.02 -17.48 -10.83
CA HIS A 118 -6.20 -16.63 -10.72
C HIS A 118 -6.62 -16.46 -9.27
N ASN A 119 -6.75 -15.22 -8.83
CA ASN A 119 -7.06 -14.88 -7.45
C ASN A 119 -8.24 -13.91 -7.36
N LEU A 120 -9.09 -14.11 -6.37
CA LEU A 120 -10.01 -13.11 -5.85
C LEU A 120 -9.30 -12.33 -4.75
N ILE A 121 -9.41 -11.01 -4.78
CA ILE A 121 -8.81 -10.11 -3.81
C ILE A 121 -9.93 -9.26 -3.20
N ILE A 122 -9.94 -9.13 -1.87
CA ILE A 122 -10.91 -8.32 -1.14
C ILE A 122 -10.16 -7.51 -0.08
N GLY A 123 -10.50 -6.23 0.04
CA GLY A 123 -9.95 -5.36 1.08
C GLY A 123 -9.44 -4.01 0.56
N LYS A 124 -8.54 -3.40 1.30
CA LYS A 124 -7.80 -2.19 0.92
C LYS A 124 -6.50 -2.61 0.23
N ILE A 125 -6.36 -2.25 -1.03
CA ILE A 125 -5.19 -2.58 -1.86
C ILE A 125 -4.54 -1.31 -2.40
N HIS A 126 -3.30 -1.41 -2.87
CA HIS A 126 -2.77 -0.41 -3.80
C HIS A 126 -3.60 -0.45 -5.08
N THR A 127 -4.12 0.69 -5.51
CA THR A 127 -4.84 0.76 -6.79
C THR A 127 -3.91 0.28 -7.91
N PRO A 128 -4.30 -0.70 -8.74
CA PRO A 128 -3.42 -1.26 -9.77
C PRO A 128 -3.25 -0.29 -10.96
N LEU A 129 -2.76 0.90 -10.65
CA LEU A 129 -2.38 1.95 -11.60
C LEU A 129 -0.89 2.19 -11.49
N ASN A 130 -0.19 2.09 -12.62
CA ASN A 130 1.26 2.28 -12.70
C ASN A 130 2.08 1.17 -12.01
N TYR A 131 3.30 0.97 -12.50
CA TYR A 131 4.24 0.00 -11.94
C TYR A 131 4.75 0.42 -10.56
N TRP A 132 5.05 1.72 -10.36
CA TRP A 132 5.55 2.21 -9.08
C TRP A 132 4.56 1.97 -7.95
N ASN A 133 3.29 2.31 -8.13
CA ASN A 133 2.27 2.13 -7.10
C ASN A 133 2.06 0.66 -6.73
N ASP A 134 2.11 -0.21 -7.73
CA ASP A 134 1.98 -1.66 -7.54
C ASP A 134 3.21 -2.28 -6.85
N THR A 135 4.43 -1.80 -7.17
CA THR A 135 5.69 -2.46 -6.78
C THR A 135 6.38 -1.79 -5.60
N TYR A 136 6.41 -0.44 -5.55
CA TYR A 136 7.27 0.31 -4.62
C TYR A 136 6.50 1.14 -3.60
N HIS A 137 5.20 1.01 -3.48
CA HIS A 137 4.37 1.96 -2.72
C HIS A 137 4.97 2.35 -1.35
N HIS A 138 5.41 1.37 -0.56
CA HIS A 138 6.23 1.55 0.64
C HIS A 138 7.53 0.72 0.54
N GLY A 139 8.35 0.77 1.59
CA GLY A 139 9.62 0.05 1.56
C GLY A 139 10.72 0.86 0.91
N ARG A 140 11.08 1.99 1.54
CA ARG A 140 12.09 2.95 1.06
C ARG A 140 13.44 2.31 0.70
N VAL A 141 13.77 1.16 1.29
CA VAL A 141 15.00 0.42 0.97
C VAL A 141 15.03 -0.02 -0.50
N PHE A 142 13.87 -0.33 -1.09
CA PHE A 142 13.77 -0.81 -2.48
C PHE A 142 13.51 0.30 -3.51
N PHE A 143 13.19 1.51 -3.08
CA PHE A 143 12.94 2.61 -4.02
C PHE A 143 14.18 2.90 -4.86
N PRO A 144 14.02 3.07 -6.18
CA PRO A 144 15.12 3.50 -7.04
C PRO A 144 15.70 4.85 -6.65
N THR A 145 14.86 5.77 -6.15
CA THR A 145 15.18 7.13 -5.71
C THR A 145 14.80 7.33 -4.23
N ILE A 146 15.10 8.47 -3.62
CA ILE A 146 14.71 8.76 -2.23
C ILE A 146 13.21 8.99 -2.16
N ASP A 147 12.71 9.94 -2.94
CA ASP A 147 11.30 10.28 -2.97
C ASP A 147 10.60 9.65 -4.17
N ARG A 148 9.28 9.43 -4.03
CA ARG A 148 8.41 9.01 -5.13
C ARG A 148 8.46 10.04 -6.26
N PRO A 149 8.23 9.65 -7.54
CA PRO A 149 8.02 10.59 -8.63
C PRO A 149 6.86 11.57 -8.35
N LEU A 150 6.91 12.75 -8.93
CA LEU A 150 5.88 13.79 -8.75
C LEU A 150 4.46 13.30 -9.09
N LEU A 151 4.31 12.39 -10.04
CA LEU A 151 3.05 11.74 -10.39
C LEU A 151 2.33 11.17 -9.16
N PHE A 152 3.08 10.58 -8.22
CA PHE A 152 2.54 10.01 -6.99
C PHE A 152 2.48 11.02 -5.85
N GLN A 153 3.47 11.92 -5.74
CA GLN A 153 3.45 12.99 -4.73
C GLN A 153 2.34 14.01 -4.95
N ALA A 154 1.95 14.24 -6.20
CA ALA A 154 0.87 15.15 -6.56
C ALA A 154 -0.52 14.48 -6.57
N GLU A 155 -0.60 13.20 -6.14
CA GLU A 155 -1.85 12.45 -6.01
C GLU A 155 -2.67 12.42 -7.31
N ILE A 156 -1.97 12.29 -8.44
CA ILE A 156 -2.65 12.22 -9.75
C ILE A 156 -3.45 10.93 -9.88
N ILE A 157 -3.01 9.86 -9.21
CA ILE A 157 -3.73 8.60 -9.14
C ILE A 157 -4.21 8.35 -7.69
N PRO A 158 -5.36 7.65 -7.52
CA PRO A 158 -5.74 7.14 -6.22
C PRO A 158 -4.73 6.06 -5.80
N LEU A 159 -3.99 6.30 -4.71
CA LEU A 159 -2.94 5.36 -4.27
C LEU A 159 -3.53 4.07 -3.75
N HIS A 160 -4.65 4.14 -3.04
CA HIS A 160 -5.35 3.00 -2.45
C HIS A 160 -6.81 2.94 -2.88
N THR A 161 -7.35 1.73 -2.86
CA THR A 161 -8.77 1.47 -3.13
C THR A 161 -9.28 0.36 -2.21
N ILE A 162 -10.51 0.51 -1.71
CA ILE A 162 -11.20 -0.49 -0.88
C ILE A 162 -12.30 -1.12 -1.72
N GLY A 163 -12.29 -2.45 -1.85
CA GLY A 163 -13.28 -3.15 -2.66
C GLY A 163 -12.95 -4.62 -2.89
N ALA A 164 -13.29 -5.12 -4.05
CA ALA A 164 -13.02 -6.49 -4.46
C ALA A 164 -12.62 -6.56 -5.93
N GLY A 165 -11.81 -7.55 -6.29
CA GLY A 165 -11.35 -7.70 -7.66
C GLY A 165 -10.75 -9.05 -7.97
N LEU A 166 -10.40 -9.21 -9.23
CA LEU A 166 -9.73 -10.38 -9.77
C LEU A 166 -8.32 -10.01 -10.20
N GLN A 167 -7.37 -10.86 -9.89
CA GLN A 167 -5.98 -10.75 -10.29
C GLN A 167 -5.51 -12.04 -10.92
N GLY A 168 -4.77 -11.93 -12.02
CA GLY A 168 -4.10 -13.07 -12.63
C GLY A 168 -2.68 -12.71 -13.08
N HIS A 169 -1.78 -13.67 -13.06
CA HIS A 169 -0.38 -13.40 -13.41
C HIS A 169 0.32 -14.58 -14.09
N ASP A 170 1.36 -14.25 -14.85
CA ASP A 170 2.31 -15.18 -15.47
C ASP A 170 1.68 -16.19 -16.44
N PHE A 171 0.72 -15.74 -17.28
CA PHE A 171 0.08 -16.57 -18.30
C PHE A 171 0.88 -16.58 -19.61
N GLY A 172 1.12 -17.77 -20.12
CA GLY A 172 1.75 -18.00 -21.42
C GLY A 172 3.19 -17.51 -21.51
N LYS A 173 3.72 -17.44 -22.73
CA LYS A 173 5.12 -17.11 -23.00
C LYS A 173 5.50 -15.66 -22.66
N LEU A 174 4.55 -14.74 -22.78
CA LEU A 174 4.75 -13.33 -22.43
C LEU A 174 4.50 -13.04 -20.95
N ARG A 175 4.23 -14.08 -20.14
CA ARG A 175 3.89 -13.93 -18.72
C ARG A 175 2.88 -12.81 -18.49
N PHE A 176 1.77 -12.87 -19.27
CA PHE A 176 0.67 -11.91 -19.17
C PHE A 176 0.06 -11.91 -17.78
N GLY A 177 -0.31 -10.73 -17.30
CA GLY A 177 -1.06 -10.56 -16.06
C GLY A 177 -2.14 -9.51 -16.22
N TYR A 178 -3.13 -9.57 -15.35
CA TYR A 178 -4.25 -8.63 -15.30
C TYR A 178 -4.71 -8.38 -13.88
N ASP A 179 -5.27 -7.21 -13.66
CA ASP A 179 -6.00 -6.80 -12.47
C ASP A 179 -7.32 -6.15 -12.91
N PHE A 180 -8.42 -6.55 -12.29
CA PHE A 180 -9.72 -5.90 -12.42
C PHE A 180 -10.28 -5.68 -11.03
N PHE A 181 -10.59 -4.45 -10.65
CA PHE A 181 -11.00 -4.11 -9.31
C PHE A 181 -12.18 -3.13 -9.32
N VAL A 182 -13.18 -3.39 -8.47
CA VAL A 182 -14.30 -2.49 -8.21
C VAL A 182 -14.23 -2.06 -6.77
N GLY A 183 -14.21 -0.74 -6.54
CA GLY A 183 -14.03 -0.17 -5.23
C GLY A 183 -14.94 1.01 -4.94
N ASN A 184 -14.83 1.53 -3.72
CA ASN A 184 -15.64 2.65 -3.26
C ASN A 184 -15.28 3.99 -3.93
N GLY A 185 -14.09 4.07 -4.57
CA GLY A 185 -13.65 5.31 -5.20
C GLY A 185 -13.02 6.31 -4.22
N ILE A 186 -12.78 7.51 -4.75
CA ILE A 186 -12.12 8.60 -4.03
C ILE A 186 -13.12 9.29 -3.09
N GLY A 187 -12.65 9.62 -1.87
CA GLY A 187 -13.44 10.29 -0.84
C GLY A 187 -14.26 9.35 0.06
N ALA A 188 -14.20 8.04 -0.20
CA ALA A 188 -14.83 7.04 0.67
C ALA A 188 -14.05 6.88 1.98
N GLY A 189 -14.78 6.71 3.08
CA GLY A 189 -14.19 6.36 4.36
C GLY A 189 -13.77 4.89 4.44
N PRO A 190 -13.03 4.51 5.50
CA PRO A 190 -12.52 3.14 5.65
C PRO A 190 -13.63 2.11 5.97
N VAL A 191 -14.81 2.55 6.40
CA VAL A 191 -15.92 1.69 6.83
C VAL A 191 -17.12 1.79 5.90
N SER A 192 -17.32 2.95 5.29
CA SER A 192 -18.50 3.23 4.45
C SER A 192 -18.12 4.03 3.21
N ASP A 193 -18.89 3.84 2.16
CA ASP A 193 -18.82 4.68 0.97
C ASP A 193 -19.47 6.04 1.25
N ASN A 194 -18.98 7.07 0.59
CA ASN A 194 -19.52 8.42 0.67
C ASN A 194 -20.66 8.67 -0.34
N ASP A 195 -20.84 7.78 -1.31
CA ASP A 195 -21.89 7.89 -2.33
C ASP A 195 -22.32 6.52 -2.90
N LYS A 196 -23.07 6.52 -4.00
CA LYS A 196 -23.56 5.32 -4.67
C LYS A 196 -22.70 4.86 -5.85
N TYR A 197 -21.71 5.66 -6.22
CA TYR A 197 -20.86 5.34 -7.37
C TYR A 197 -19.71 4.43 -6.94
N LYS A 198 -19.26 3.60 -7.87
CA LYS A 198 -18.13 2.71 -7.65
C LYS A 198 -17.05 3.05 -8.66
N SER A 199 -15.82 3.06 -8.18
CA SER A 199 -14.66 3.13 -9.06
C SER A 199 -14.41 1.78 -9.72
N VAL A 200 -13.90 1.82 -10.95
CA VAL A 200 -13.47 0.63 -11.69
C VAL A 200 -12.01 0.83 -12.11
N THR A 201 -11.18 -0.13 -11.79
CA THR A 201 -9.79 -0.20 -12.24
C THR A 201 -9.57 -1.45 -13.06
N ALA A 202 -8.92 -1.31 -14.20
CA ALA A 202 -8.45 -2.42 -15.03
C ALA A 202 -6.99 -2.20 -15.40
N ALA A 203 -6.16 -3.22 -15.23
CA ALA A 203 -4.75 -3.18 -15.60
C ALA A 203 -4.36 -4.48 -16.30
N VAL A 204 -3.45 -4.36 -17.27
CA VAL A 204 -2.82 -5.50 -17.93
C VAL A 204 -1.33 -5.26 -18.03
N HIS A 205 -0.56 -6.34 -17.98
CA HIS A 205 0.87 -6.26 -18.16
C HIS A 205 1.46 -7.51 -18.81
N ILE A 206 2.62 -7.36 -19.41
CA ILE A 206 3.42 -8.45 -19.94
C ILE A 206 4.86 -8.35 -19.41
N LYS A 207 5.53 -9.50 -19.32
CA LYS A 207 6.94 -9.62 -18.95
C LYS A 207 7.67 -10.39 -20.06
N PRO A 208 7.97 -9.72 -21.20
CA PRO A 208 8.48 -10.41 -22.40
C PRO A 208 9.88 -11.02 -22.22
N VAL A 209 10.68 -10.42 -21.35
CA VAL A 209 12.00 -10.92 -20.92
C VAL A 209 12.12 -10.78 -19.40
N ASP A 210 13.13 -11.40 -18.81
CA ASP A 210 13.38 -11.30 -17.37
C ASP A 210 13.67 -9.86 -16.96
N ASN A 211 13.17 -9.48 -15.80
CA ASN A 211 13.30 -8.15 -15.21
C ASN A 211 12.69 -7.01 -16.03
N MET A 212 11.85 -7.30 -17.03
CA MET A 212 11.08 -6.32 -17.78
C MET A 212 9.58 -6.48 -17.53
N ARG A 213 8.89 -5.36 -17.36
CA ARG A 213 7.42 -5.30 -17.31
C ARG A 213 6.94 -4.11 -18.14
N ILE A 214 5.96 -4.35 -18.98
CA ILE A 214 5.24 -3.32 -19.74
C ILE A 214 3.79 -3.42 -19.32
N GLY A 215 3.20 -2.31 -18.92
CA GLY A 215 1.84 -2.27 -18.38
C GLY A 215 1.01 -1.15 -18.97
N LEU A 216 -0.31 -1.38 -19.00
CA LEU A 216 -1.34 -0.41 -19.32
C LEU A 216 -2.45 -0.54 -18.28
N SER A 217 -2.93 0.59 -17.78
CA SER A 217 -4.01 0.61 -16.78
C SER A 217 -5.00 1.73 -17.03
N TYR A 218 -6.22 1.51 -16.59
CA TYR A 218 -7.35 2.43 -16.70
C TYR A 218 -8.10 2.50 -15.37
N TYR A 219 -8.52 3.70 -15.00
CA TYR A 219 -9.35 3.97 -13.83
C TYR A 219 -10.49 4.88 -14.22
N ASN A 220 -11.67 4.61 -13.67
CA ASN A 220 -12.85 5.44 -13.81
C ASN A 220 -13.55 5.60 -12.47
N ASP A 221 -13.92 6.83 -12.13
CA ASP A 221 -14.61 7.17 -10.89
C ASP A 221 -15.56 8.34 -11.05
N VAL A 222 -16.51 8.45 -10.15
CA VAL A 222 -17.41 9.60 -10.03
C VAL A 222 -17.28 10.13 -8.61
N ILE A 223 -16.48 11.17 -8.43
CA ILE A 223 -16.25 11.83 -7.15
C ILE A 223 -17.43 12.76 -6.87
N SER A 224 -18.15 12.50 -5.79
CA SER A 224 -19.33 13.28 -5.42
C SER A 224 -18.98 14.65 -4.85
N LYS A 225 -19.86 15.61 -5.07
CA LYS A 225 -19.81 16.91 -4.37
C LYS A 225 -19.92 16.65 -2.86
N GLY A 226 -19.03 17.28 -2.08
CA GLY A 226 -18.93 17.13 -0.63
C GLY A 226 -17.99 15.99 -0.20
N ALA A 227 -17.40 15.24 -1.13
CA ALA A 227 -16.37 14.25 -0.79
C ALA A 227 -15.15 14.92 -0.15
N ASP A 228 -14.66 14.32 0.93
CA ASP A 228 -13.39 14.71 1.56
C ASP A 228 -12.27 13.90 0.92
N VAL A 229 -11.34 14.60 0.29
CA VAL A 229 -10.14 14.00 -0.30
C VAL A 229 -8.94 14.58 0.42
N GLU A 230 -8.39 13.84 1.35
CA GLU A 230 -7.23 14.23 2.16
C GLU A 230 -7.38 15.62 2.84
N GLY A 231 -8.53 15.86 3.45
CA GLY A 231 -8.86 17.12 4.12
C GLY A 231 -9.35 18.24 3.20
N LYS A 232 -9.42 17.97 1.88
CA LYS A 232 -9.96 18.91 0.90
C LYS A 232 -11.37 18.51 0.49
N ILE A 233 -12.34 19.37 0.77
CA ILE A 233 -13.73 19.17 0.33
C ILE A 233 -13.89 19.48 -1.15
N ILE A 234 -14.38 18.51 -1.92
CA ILE A 234 -14.65 18.65 -3.35
C ILE A 234 -15.99 19.37 -3.54
N ASN A 235 -15.96 20.55 -4.14
CA ASN A 235 -17.15 21.41 -4.27
C ASN A 235 -18.01 21.06 -5.48
N TRP A 236 -17.58 20.14 -6.33
CA TRP A 236 -18.23 19.79 -7.59
C TRP A 236 -18.33 18.27 -7.71
N LYS A 237 -19.28 17.79 -8.53
CA LYS A 237 -19.24 16.42 -9.01
C LYS A 237 -18.17 16.31 -10.11
N VAL A 238 -17.24 15.36 -9.97
CA VAL A 238 -16.17 15.12 -10.94
C VAL A 238 -16.32 13.73 -11.53
N ASN A 239 -16.45 13.62 -12.85
CA ASN A 239 -16.28 12.36 -13.55
C ASN A 239 -14.82 12.25 -13.97
N GLN A 240 -14.08 11.35 -13.32
CA GLN A 240 -12.65 11.18 -13.51
C GLN A 240 -12.35 9.92 -14.32
N GLN A 241 -11.45 10.05 -15.29
CA GLN A 241 -10.87 8.93 -16.04
C GLN A 241 -9.36 9.11 -16.06
N LEU A 242 -8.63 8.02 -15.75
CA LEU A 242 -7.18 8.00 -15.82
C LEU A 242 -6.75 6.84 -16.72
N THR A 243 -5.80 7.11 -17.61
CA THR A 243 -5.16 6.08 -18.43
C THR A 243 -3.66 6.17 -18.19
N SER A 244 -3.04 5.05 -17.83
CA SER A 244 -1.62 5.03 -17.49
C SER A 244 -0.89 3.96 -18.28
N GLY A 245 0.33 4.31 -18.73
CA GLY A 245 1.29 3.39 -19.32
C GLY A 245 2.54 3.30 -18.45
N SER A 246 3.13 2.11 -18.35
CA SER A 246 4.35 1.86 -17.59
C SER A 246 5.33 0.97 -18.34
N PHE A 247 6.60 1.26 -18.19
CA PHE A 247 7.72 0.46 -18.66
C PHE A 247 8.74 0.35 -17.53
N ALA A 248 9.12 -0.86 -17.16
CA ALA A 248 10.14 -1.12 -16.14
C ALA A 248 11.12 -2.18 -16.65
N TYR A 249 12.42 -1.92 -16.48
CA TYR A 249 13.49 -2.87 -16.73
C TYR A 249 14.58 -2.72 -15.67
N PHE A 250 14.81 -3.76 -14.89
CA PHE A 250 15.81 -3.79 -13.84
C PHE A 250 16.82 -4.91 -14.11
N GLY A 251 17.65 -4.70 -15.11
CA GLY A 251 18.65 -5.66 -15.55
C GLY A 251 19.89 -5.73 -14.65
N LYS A 252 20.87 -6.53 -15.07
CA LYS A 252 22.11 -6.70 -14.29
C LYS A 252 22.92 -5.40 -14.16
N LYS A 253 22.92 -4.54 -15.18
CA LYS A 253 23.71 -3.30 -15.22
C LYS A 253 22.86 -2.04 -15.37
N VAL A 254 21.71 -2.14 -16.03
CA VAL A 254 20.88 -0.99 -16.40
C VAL A 254 19.55 -1.11 -15.71
N GLU A 255 19.10 0.00 -15.15
CA GLU A 255 17.76 0.18 -14.58
C GLU A 255 17.05 1.28 -15.36
N LEU A 256 15.85 0.99 -15.86
CA LEU A 256 15.00 1.93 -16.57
C LEU A 256 13.58 1.83 -16.03
N LEU A 257 12.97 2.97 -15.76
CA LEU A 257 11.57 3.03 -15.37
C LEU A 257 10.95 4.30 -15.96
N ALA A 258 9.85 4.14 -16.66
CA ALA A 258 9.11 5.25 -17.25
C ALA A 258 7.62 5.02 -17.08
N GLU A 259 6.90 6.03 -16.64
CA GLU A 259 5.45 5.97 -16.49
C GLU A 259 4.83 7.29 -16.90
N SER A 260 3.62 7.20 -17.42
CA SER A 260 2.82 8.35 -17.81
C SER A 260 1.35 8.09 -17.50
N THR A 261 0.68 9.06 -16.90
CA THR A 261 -0.75 9.03 -16.61
C THR A 261 -1.42 10.24 -17.26
N PHE A 262 -2.41 9.97 -18.09
CA PHE A 262 -3.28 10.97 -18.67
C PHE A 262 -4.62 10.97 -17.94
N GLY A 263 -4.98 12.12 -17.36
CA GLY A 263 -6.22 12.32 -16.62
C GLY A 263 -7.22 13.15 -17.40
N ILE A 264 -8.49 12.77 -17.35
CA ILE A 264 -9.64 13.51 -17.87
C ILE A 264 -10.59 13.72 -16.70
N ASN A 265 -10.83 14.98 -16.34
CA ASN A 265 -11.81 15.36 -15.34
C ASN A 265 -12.94 16.19 -16.01
N ARG A 266 -14.18 15.76 -15.81
CA ARG A 266 -15.36 16.46 -16.31
C ARG A 266 -16.18 16.97 -15.13
N THR A 267 -16.49 18.27 -15.17
CA THR A 267 -17.34 18.94 -14.19
C THR A 267 -18.37 19.81 -14.92
N ASP A 268 -19.46 20.12 -14.24
CA ASP A 268 -20.49 21.01 -14.78
C ASP A 268 -20.00 22.47 -14.81
N THR A 269 -18.93 22.81 -14.06
CA THR A 269 -18.41 24.19 -13.92
C THR A 269 -17.40 24.54 -14.99
N THR A 270 -16.41 23.66 -15.25
CA THR A 270 -15.30 23.96 -16.17
C THR A 270 -15.28 23.05 -17.41
N GLY A 271 -16.30 22.20 -17.57
CA GLY A 271 -16.37 21.23 -18.65
C GLY A 271 -15.30 20.13 -18.51
N THR A 272 -14.74 19.70 -19.63
CA THR A 272 -13.70 18.65 -19.67
C THR A 272 -12.32 19.29 -19.61
N LYS A 273 -11.49 18.83 -18.68
CA LYS A 273 -10.09 19.26 -18.50
C LYS A 273 -9.16 18.06 -18.48
N HIS A 274 -7.91 18.29 -18.83
CA HIS A 274 -6.90 17.27 -18.99
C HIS A 274 -5.68 17.56 -18.12
N THR A 275 -5.04 16.47 -17.66
CA THR A 275 -3.80 16.51 -16.90
C THR A 275 -2.89 15.42 -17.45
N LEU A 276 -1.60 15.71 -17.58
CA LEU A 276 -0.57 14.74 -17.94
C LEU A 276 0.52 14.75 -16.86
N ALA A 277 0.78 13.59 -16.29
CA ALA A 277 1.87 13.39 -15.33
C ALA A 277 2.77 12.28 -15.84
N SER A 278 4.07 12.52 -15.89
CA SER A 278 5.03 11.56 -16.45
C SER A 278 6.36 11.62 -15.73
N TYR A 279 7.08 10.53 -15.73
CA TYR A 279 8.49 10.51 -15.32
C TYR A 279 9.29 9.46 -16.07
N VAL A 280 10.60 9.69 -16.13
CA VAL A 280 11.59 8.74 -16.62
C VAL A 280 12.73 8.68 -15.62
N TYR A 281 13.13 7.46 -15.26
CA TYR A 281 14.27 7.14 -14.41
C TYR A 281 15.26 6.28 -15.17
N GLY A 282 16.55 6.52 -14.97
CA GLY A 282 17.64 5.70 -15.47
C GLY A 282 18.74 5.54 -14.43
N GLY A 283 19.18 4.32 -14.20
CA GLY A 283 20.27 3.97 -13.29
C GLY A 283 21.27 3.01 -13.94
N TYR A 284 22.52 3.06 -13.48
CA TYR A 284 23.57 2.17 -13.96
C TYR A 284 24.36 1.54 -12.80
N LYS A 285 24.35 0.19 -12.69
CA LYS A 285 25.00 -0.57 -11.63
C LYS A 285 26.51 -0.72 -11.88
N ILE A 286 27.30 -0.15 -10.98
CA ILE A 286 28.74 -0.27 -10.95
C ILE A 286 29.10 -1.24 -9.82
N LYS A 287 29.80 -2.35 -10.15
CA LYS A 287 30.21 -3.39 -9.20
C LYS A 287 29.05 -3.88 -8.30
N ASP A 288 27.85 -3.99 -8.88
CA ASP A 288 26.62 -4.52 -8.28
C ASP A 288 26.11 -3.80 -7.01
N LYS A 289 26.76 -2.73 -6.60
CA LYS A 289 26.43 -2.02 -5.35
C LYS A 289 26.23 -0.51 -5.51
N PHE A 290 26.84 0.06 -6.54
CA PHE A 290 26.89 1.50 -6.73
C PHE A 290 26.05 1.90 -7.93
N ILE A 291 24.98 2.65 -7.72
CA ILE A 291 24.04 3.00 -8.77
C ILE A 291 23.89 4.52 -8.85
N PRO A 292 24.71 5.22 -9.67
CA PRO A 292 24.35 6.55 -10.12
C PRO A 292 23.07 6.51 -10.93
N TYR A 293 22.19 7.50 -10.74
CA TYR A 293 20.93 7.58 -11.42
C TYR A 293 20.47 9.00 -11.67
N PHE A 294 19.54 9.13 -12.58
CA PHE A 294 18.78 10.37 -12.81
C PHE A 294 17.30 10.07 -12.94
N ARG A 295 16.47 11.07 -12.67
CA ARG A 295 15.03 11.05 -12.92
C ARG A 295 14.57 12.42 -13.37
N VAL A 296 13.68 12.46 -14.34
CA VAL A 296 12.99 13.67 -14.78
C VAL A 296 11.50 13.44 -14.61
N ASP A 297 10.84 14.34 -13.90
CA ASP A 297 9.39 14.33 -13.66
C ASP A 297 8.77 15.54 -14.34
N ASN A 298 7.56 15.38 -14.88
CA ASN A 298 6.77 16.45 -15.47
C ASN A 298 5.30 16.31 -15.08
N LEU A 299 4.71 17.42 -14.63
CA LEU A 299 3.27 17.58 -14.39
C LEU A 299 2.77 18.73 -15.24
N ALA A 300 1.76 18.48 -16.07
CA ALA A 300 1.12 19.47 -16.93
C ALA A 300 -0.38 19.46 -16.70
N TYR A 301 -0.94 20.60 -16.30
CA TYR A 301 -2.36 20.80 -16.03
C TYR A 301 -2.96 21.79 -17.04
N GLN A 302 -4.13 21.45 -17.58
CA GLN A 302 -4.87 22.37 -18.42
C GLN A 302 -5.50 23.50 -17.59
N ASN A 303 -5.48 24.72 -18.09
CA ASN A 303 -6.13 25.85 -17.43
C ASN A 303 -7.61 25.57 -17.13
N GLY A 304 -8.00 25.86 -15.87
CA GLY A 304 -9.34 25.58 -15.37
C GLY A 304 -9.56 24.14 -14.92
N GLU A 305 -8.52 23.33 -14.80
CA GLU A 305 -8.57 22.09 -14.05
C GLU A 305 -8.78 22.41 -12.57
N ILE A 306 -9.83 21.84 -11.96
CA ILE A 306 -10.26 22.22 -10.62
C ILE A 306 -10.12 21.09 -9.60
N TYR A 307 -9.98 19.87 -10.04
CA TYR A 307 -9.76 18.71 -9.15
C TYR A 307 -8.30 18.63 -8.72
N PHE A 308 -7.39 18.56 -9.65
CA PHE A 308 -5.95 18.60 -9.37
C PHE A 308 -5.50 20.04 -9.21
N THR A 309 -5.70 20.65 -8.06
CA THR A 309 -5.34 22.05 -7.79
C THR A 309 -3.83 22.30 -7.68
N LYS A 310 -3.06 21.58 -8.42
CA LYS A 310 -1.60 21.72 -8.55
C LYS A 310 -1.27 22.60 -9.76
N ASN A 311 -0.02 22.91 -9.95
CA ASN A 311 0.46 23.69 -11.07
C ASN A 311 1.48 22.93 -11.90
N ASN A 312 1.74 23.41 -13.10
CA ASN A 312 2.76 22.85 -13.96
C ASN A 312 4.10 22.83 -13.22
N THR A 313 4.70 21.66 -13.17
CA THR A 313 5.92 21.44 -12.39
C THR A 313 6.83 20.46 -13.14
N THR A 314 8.11 20.79 -13.19
CA THR A 314 9.16 19.89 -13.67
C THR A 314 10.19 19.68 -12.56
N ALA A 315 10.60 18.45 -12.34
CA ALA A 315 11.70 18.14 -11.43
C ALA A 315 12.79 17.32 -12.13
N ILE A 316 14.03 17.60 -11.79
CA ILE A 316 15.19 16.84 -12.21
C ILE A 316 15.89 16.34 -10.95
N VAL A 317 16.09 15.05 -10.87
CA VAL A 317 16.77 14.39 -9.76
C VAL A 317 18.03 13.72 -10.31
N VAL A 318 19.16 13.99 -9.65
CA VAL A 318 20.41 13.28 -9.89
C VAL A 318 20.88 12.74 -8.56
N GLY A 319 21.19 11.45 -8.54
CA GLY A 319 21.52 10.81 -7.29
C GLY A 319 22.43 9.61 -7.43
N MET A 320 22.70 9.04 -6.28
CA MET A 320 23.54 7.89 -6.11
C MET A 320 22.98 6.99 -5.02
N ARG A 321 22.84 5.70 -5.34
CA ARG A 321 22.40 4.65 -4.40
C ARG A 321 23.56 3.70 -4.17
N TYR A 322 23.86 3.43 -2.91
CA TYR A 322 24.83 2.43 -2.49
C TYR A 322 24.09 1.32 -1.73
N GLU A 323 24.04 0.13 -2.33
CA GLU A 323 23.43 -1.07 -1.75
C GLU A 323 24.46 -1.79 -0.86
N ILE A 324 24.39 -1.57 0.46
CA ILE A 324 25.25 -2.26 1.44
C ILE A 324 24.97 -3.75 1.33
N ASN A 325 23.70 -4.11 1.37
CA ASN A 325 23.13 -5.42 1.08
C ASN A 325 21.68 -5.26 0.57
N PHE A 326 20.95 -6.36 0.38
CA PHE A 326 19.58 -6.32 -0.16
C PHE A 326 18.54 -5.67 0.79
N LEU A 327 18.87 -5.49 2.08
CA LEU A 327 18.01 -4.85 3.09
C LEU A 327 18.61 -3.57 3.68
N ALA A 328 19.71 -3.06 3.16
CA ALA A 328 20.32 -1.83 3.69
C ALA A 328 20.89 -0.98 2.56
N VAL A 329 20.46 0.27 2.46
CA VAL A 329 20.82 1.19 1.38
C VAL A 329 21.09 2.60 1.90
N VAL A 330 22.11 3.24 1.32
CA VAL A 330 22.37 4.68 1.48
C VAL A 330 22.11 5.35 0.14
N LYS A 331 21.41 6.48 0.15
CA LYS A 331 21.15 7.29 -1.04
C LYS A 331 21.52 8.74 -0.79
N LEU A 332 22.01 9.40 -1.83
CA LEU A 332 22.27 10.84 -1.87
C LEU A 332 21.66 11.39 -3.15
N GLU A 333 20.84 12.42 -3.04
CA GLU A 333 20.17 13.06 -4.17
C GLU A 333 20.31 14.58 -4.13
N TYR A 334 20.46 15.13 -5.31
CA TYR A 334 20.16 16.54 -5.59
C TYR A 334 18.90 16.60 -6.43
N GLN A 335 17.95 17.43 -6.03
CA GLN A 335 16.70 17.68 -6.74
C GLN A 335 16.58 19.16 -7.07
N TYR A 336 16.40 19.45 -8.36
CA TYR A 336 15.96 20.74 -8.88
C TYR A 336 14.47 20.63 -9.22
N THR A 337 13.67 21.57 -8.73
CA THR A 337 12.23 21.63 -9.04
C THR A 337 11.89 23.04 -9.52
N HIS A 338 11.23 23.13 -10.66
CA HIS A 338 10.64 24.35 -11.18
C HIS A 338 9.13 24.23 -11.25
N SER A 339 8.43 25.08 -10.54
CA SER A 339 6.98 25.14 -10.44
C SER A 339 6.49 26.53 -10.85
N GLU A 340 5.45 26.62 -11.65
CA GLU A 340 4.89 27.92 -12.11
C GLU A 340 4.46 28.82 -10.95
N LEU A 341 3.94 28.26 -9.85
CA LEU A 341 3.49 29.03 -8.69
C LEU A 341 4.60 29.30 -7.68
N ASN A 342 5.46 28.32 -7.44
CA ASN A 342 6.43 28.36 -6.33
C ASN A 342 7.85 28.72 -6.80
N GLY A 343 8.06 28.89 -8.14
CA GLY A 343 9.37 29.16 -8.70
C GLY A 343 10.32 27.95 -8.61
N ILE A 344 11.60 28.26 -8.40
CA ILE A 344 12.68 27.25 -8.35
C ILE A 344 12.93 26.87 -6.91
N ASN A 345 13.03 25.57 -6.65
CA ASN A 345 13.51 24.99 -5.39
C ASN A 345 14.63 24.00 -5.66
N ASN A 346 15.67 24.03 -4.83
CA ASN A 346 16.82 23.14 -4.88
C ASN A 346 16.99 22.44 -3.52
N LYS A 347 17.13 21.14 -3.54
CA LYS A 347 17.23 20.35 -2.32
C LYS A 347 18.31 19.27 -2.47
N VAL A 348 19.12 19.07 -1.43
CA VAL A 348 20.02 17.91 -1.30
C VAL A 348 19.49 17.03 -0.17
N THR A 349 19.33 15.75 -0.43
CA THR A 349 18.82 14.80 0.55
C THR A 349 19.74 13.59 0.64
N ALA A 350 20.11 13.21 1.85
CA ALA A 350 20.73 11.92 2.15
C ALA A 350 19.70 11.04 2.89
N GLN A 351 19.68 9.77 2.58
CA GLN A 351 18.79 8.78 3.21
C GLN A 351 19.57 7.52 3.57
N PHE A 352 19.31 6.99 4.75
CA PHE A 352 19.66 5.62 5.11
C PHE A 352 18.36 4.85 5.37
N ALA A 353 18.18 3.74 4.65
CA ALA A 353 16.99 2.90 4.77
C ALA A 353 17.39 1.45 4.99
N ILE A 354 16.66 0.77 5.88
CA ILE A 354 16.84 -0.66 6.20
C ILE A 354 15.52 -1.39 6.20
N GLY A 355 15.58 -2.70 5.87
CA GLY A 355 14.50 -3.67 6.06
C GLY A 355 14.91 -4.75 7.06
N PHE A 356 13.95 -5.38 7.67
CA PHE A 356 14.14 -6.49 8.63
C PHE A 356 13.01 -7.52 8.56
#